data_28defb271c99f0047910a187e8e2fad2
#
_entry.id   28defb271c99f0047910a187e8e2fad2
#
_cell.length_a   1.000
_cell.length_b   1.000
_cell.length_c   1.000
_cell.angle_alpha   90.00
_cell.angle_beta   90.00
_cell.angle_gamma   90.00
#
_symmetry.space_group_name_H-M   'P 1'
#
loop_
_entity.id
_entity.type
_entity.pdbx_description
1 polymer ?
#
loop_
_entity_poly.entity_id
_entity_poly.type
_entity_poly.pdbx_seq_one_letter_code
_entity_poly.pdbx_strand_id
1 'polypeptide(L)'
;MTDTSRRNFIRGTASAALLAASPVAPTARAADATKGRLAYEYQHVPVPLPFDAKSLQGLSEKLIQSHWENNYSGAVKALNVLRGRLAQAAGDANTPPYVYTGLKREQLLRTGSVVLHEQYFANLGGDGKAPADLRTRLAASFGSYDAWETEFRKIAMGLAGGSGWVMLGYNEQLKLLENHWMADHATAPAYTKPVIVLDMYEHAFHLDYGAAAAKYVDAFFTNLNWDSVAKRL
;
A
#
# COMPACT_ATOMS: atom_id res chain seq x y z
N MET A 1 19.11 -66.48 23.75
CA MET A 1 20.29 -66.32 22.90
C MET A 1 20.25 -64.83 22.48
N THR A 2 20.83 -63.92 23.28
CA THR A 2 22.18 -63.34 23.17
C THR A 2 22.46 -62.85 21.76
N ASP A 3 22.57 -61.52 21.53
CA ASP A 3 23.84 -60.87 21.76
C ASP A 3 23.75 -59.33 21.71
N THR A 4 24.49 -58.76 22.59
CA THR A 4 24.86 -57.39 22.82
C THR A 4 25.94 -56.93 21.85
N SER A 5 25.91 -55.71 21.34
CA SER A 5 27.16 -54.93 21.15
C SER A 5 26.93 -53.44 20.86
N ARG A 6 27.22 -52.68 21.84
CA ARG A 6 28.25 -51.62 22.03
C ARG A 6 28.06 -50.32 21.31
N ARG A 7 27.77 -49.34 22.18
CA ARG A 7 27.93 -47.90 22.02
C ARG A 7 29.35 -47.53 21.62
N ASN A 8 29.48 -46.61 20.66
CA ASN A 8 30.67 -45.77 20.58
C ASN A 8 30.21 -44.29 20.56
N PHE A 9 30.59 -43.63 21.64
CA PHE A 9 30.46 -42.20 21.86
C PHE A 9 31.62 -41.49 21.14
N ILE A 10 31.33 -40.66 20.16
CA ILE A 10 32.31 -39.71 19.64
C ILE A 10 31.89 -38.33 20.10
N ARG A 11 32.68 -37.76 21.01
CA ARG A 11 32.64 -36.34 21.40
C ARG A 11 33.18 -35.53 20.25
N GLY A 12 32.32 -34.79 19.54
CA GLY A 12 32.70 -33.74 18.62
C GLY A 12 32.41 -32.40 19.25
N THR A 13 33.44 -31.63 19.49
CA THR A 13 33.36 -30.23 19.93
C THR A 13 32.72 -29.37 18.83
N ALA A 14 31.52 -28.86 19.08
CA ALA A 14 30.87 -27.93 18.20
C ALA A 14 31.42 -26.53 18.47
N SER A 15 32.25 -26.00 17.58
CA SER A 15 32.57 -24.58 17.51
C SER A 15 31.35 -23.82 16.94
N ALA A 16 30.71 -23.03 17.79
CA ALA A 16 29.67 -22.12 17.37
C ALA A 16 30.29 -20.95 16.62
N ALA A 17 30.18 -20.95 15.29
CA ALA A 17 30.44 -19.77 14.48
C ALA A 17 29.22 -18.86 14.55
N LEU A 18 29.32 -17.74 15.27
CA LEU A 18 28.37 -16.63 15.18
C LEU A 18 28.45 -16.03 13.77
N LEU A 19 27.51 -16.36 12.93
CA LEU A 19 27.24 -15.62 11.71
C LEU A 19 26.53 -14.31 12.11
N ALA A 20 27.31 -13.23 12.10
CA ALA A 20 26.74 -11.88 12.20
C ALA A 20 25.90 -11.63 10.95
N ALA A 21 24.58 -11.58 11.12
CA ALA A 21 23.66 -11.12 10.10
C ALA A 21 23.92 -9.62 9.89
N SER A 22 24.58 -9.28 8.79
CA SER A 22 24.67 -7.90 8.32
C SER A 22 23.24 -7.42 8.00
N PRO A 23 22.83 -6.22 8.45
CA PRO A 23 21.55 -5.67 8.05
C PRO A 23 21.61 -5.41 6.54
N VAL A 24 20.79 -6.15 5.79
CA VAL A 24 20.53 -5.83 4.38
C VAL A 24 19.77 -4.51 4.40
N ALA A 25 20.49 -3.43 4.12
CA ALA A 25 19.87 -2.14 3.84
C ALA A 25 18.85 -2.36 2.71
N PRO A 26 17.61 -1.82 2.81
CA PRO A 26 16.70 -1.82 1.69
C PRO A 26 17.39 -1.04 0.57
N THR A 27 17.91 -1.76 -0.41
CA THR A 27 18.32 -1.13 -1.66
C THR A 27 17.08 -0.46 -2.19
N ALA A 28 17.05 0.88 -2.09
CA ALA A 28 16.12 1.68 -2.86
C ALA A 28 16.20 1.12 -4.27
N ARG A 29 15.10 0.52 -4.73
CA ARG A 29 14.95 0.06 -6.10
C ARG A 29 15.04 1.32 -6.94
N ALA A 30 16.26 1.72 -7.26
CA ALA A 30 16.52 2.73 -8.26
C ALA A 30 15.60 2.36 -9.42
N ALA A 31 14.78 3.30 -9.85
CA ALA A 31 14.07 3.19 -11.10
C ALA A 31 15.14 2.88 -12.15
N ASP A 32 15.33 1.60 -12.40
CA ASP A 32 16.15 1.13 -13.48
C ASP A 32 15.49 1.74 -14.71
N ALA A 33 16.13 2.77 -15.23
CA ALA A 33 15.63 3.51 -16.35
C ALA A 33 15.37 2.48 -17.44
N THR A 34 14.11 2.14 -17.63
CA THR A 34 13.63 1.10 -18.54
C THR A 34 13.81 1.58 -19.97
N LYS A 35 15.06 1.83 -20.35
CA LYS A 35 15.41 2.07 -21.74
C LYS A 35 15.00 0.82 -22.53
N GLY A 36 13.88 0.92 -23.21
CA GLY A 36 13.44 -0.05 -24.21
C GLY A 36 12.42 -1.11 -23.74
N ARG A 37 11.85 -1.05 -22.53
CA ARG A 37 10.74 -1.95 -22.16
C ARG A 37 9.41 -1.44 -22.70
N LEU A 38 8.67 -2.30 -23.37
CA LEU A 38 7.29 -2.00 -23.74
C LEU A 38 6.41 -1.91 -22.48
N ALA A 39 5.40 -1.05 -22.51
CA ALA A 39 4.53 -0.80 -21.36
C ALA A 39 3.86 -2.07 -20.79
N TYR A 40 3.63 -3.08 -21.64
CA TYR A 40 3.00 -4.34 -21.24
C TYR A 40 3.98 -5.41 -20.73
N GLU A 41 5.28 -5.20 -20.89
CA GLU A 41 6.32 -6.14 -20.43
C GLU A 41 6.71 -5.91 -18.96
N TYR A 42 6.33 -4.78 -18.39
CA TYR A 42 6.63 -4.48 -17.01
C TYR A 42 5.88 -5.43 -16.07
N GLN A 43 6.63 -6.09 -15.18
CA GLN A 43 6.08 -6.95 -14.15
C GLN A 43 6.24 -6.26 -12.79
N HIS A 44 5.14 -6.02 -12.10
CA HIS A 44 5.17 -5.56 -10.71
C HIS A 44 5.59 -6.70 -9.78
N VAL A 45 6.36 -6.33 -8.77
CA VAL A 45 6.69 -7.21 -7.65
C VAL A 45 6.08 -6.57 -6.40
N PRO A 46 5.36 -7.32 -5.56
CA PRO A 46 4.81 -6.77 -4.33
C PRO A 46 5.89 -6.11 -3.47
N VAL A 47 5.65 -4.89 -3.04
CA VAL A 47 6.52 -4.15 -2.12
C VAL A 47 6.30 -4.70 -0.71
N PRO A 48 7.35 -5.09 0.04
CA PRO A 48 7.20 -5.50 1.42
C PRO A 48 6.60 -4.39 2.29
N LEU A 49 5.93 -4.78 3.39
CA LEU A 49 5.49 -3.81 4.39
C LEU A 49 6.71 -3.04 4.93
N PRO A 50 6.65 -1.70 5.03
CA PRO A 50 7.77 -0.90 5.52
C PRO A 50 7.89 -0.88 7.05
N PHE A 51 7.08 -1.67 7.76
CA PHE A 51 7.00 -1.77 9.22
C PHE A 51 6.71 -3.22 9.65
N ASP A 52 6.93 -3.52 10.93
CA ASP A 52 6.45 -4.76 11.54
C ASP A 52 4.94 -4.64 11.80
N ALA A 53 4.14 -5.53 11.21
CA ALA A 53 2.68 -5.50 11.36
C ALA A 53 2.21 -5.61 12.82
N LYS A 54 3.05 -6.18 13.72
CA LYS A 54 2.77 -6.26 15.17
C LYS A 54 2.93 -4.93 15.89
N SER A 55 3.65 -3.98 15.32
CA SER A 55 3.95 -2.69 15.96
C SER A 55 2.80 -1.69 15.91
N LEU A 56 1.79 -1.93 15.07
CA LEU A 56 0.69 -1.00 14.89
C LEU A 56 -0.26 -0.99 16.09
N GLN A 57 -0.70 0.19 16.44
CA GLN A 57 -1.66 0.39 17.54
C GLN A 57 -3.09 0.35 16.99
N GLY A 58 -3.89 -0.58 17.51
CA GLY A 58 -5.29 -0.72 17.12
C GLY A 58 -5.52 -1.38 15.74
N LEU A 59 -4.49 -1.78 15.03
CA LEU A 59 -4.59 -2.57 13.79
C LEU A 59 -3.88 -3.91 14.03
N SER A 60 -4.61 -5.03 13.96
CA SER A 60 -4.03 -6.33 14.25
C SER A 60 -3.07 -6.79 13.14
N GLU A 61 -2.04 -7.56 13.54
CA GLU A 61 -1.15 -8.24 12.59
C GLU A 61 -1.95 -9.04 11.56
N LYS A 62 -2.99 -9.76 12.00
CA LYS A 62 -3.84 -10.58 11.14
C LYS A 62 -4.56 -9.74 10.08
N LEU A 63 -5.09 -8.59 10.44
CA LEU A 63 -5.73 -7.65 9.51
C LEU A 63 -4.73 -7.19 8.45
N ILE A 64 -3.59 -6.70 8.88
CA ILE A 64 -2.55 -6.12 7.99
C ILE A 64 -1.97 -7.18 7.06
N GLN A 65 -1.65 -8.37 7.56
CA GLN A 65 -1.15 -9.47 6.73
C GLN A 65 -2.20 -9.92 5.71
N SER A 66 -3.45 -10.11 6.13
CA SER A 66 -4.54 -10.48 5.22
C SER A 66 -4.75 -9.44 4.13
N HIS A 67 -4.72 -8.16 4.49
CA HIS A 67 -4.86 -7.04 3.55
C HIS A 67 -3.71 -7.01 2.54
N TRP A 68 -2.47 -7.16 3.00
CA TRP A 68 -1.29 -7.18 2.14
C TRP A 68 -1.25 -8.41 1.23
N GLU A 69 -1.52 -9.61 1.77
CA GLU A 69 -1.41 -10.86 1.02
C GLU A 69 -2.52 -11.04 -0.01
N ASN A 70 -3.77 -10.75 0.38
CA ASN A 70 -4.94 -11.07 -0.44
C ASN A 70 -5.36 -9.89 -1.33
N ASN A 71 -5.43 -8.67 -0.81
CA ASN A 71 -5.90 -7.52 -1.58
C ASN A 71 -4.78 -6.91 -2.41
N TYR A 72 -3.69 -6.48 -1.78
CA TYR A 72 -2.59 -5.84 -2.49
C TYR A 72 -1.82 -6.82 -3.41
N SER A 73 -1.29 -7.92 -2.87
CA SER A 73 -0.55 -8.90 -3.67
C SER A 73 -1.43 -9.57 -4.73
N GLY A 74 -2.72 -9.75 -4.43
CA GLY A 74 -3.72 -10.19 -5.40
C GLY A 74 -3.87 -9.21 -6.57
N ALA A 75 -3.95 -7.90 -6.28
CA ALA A 75 -4.01 -6.87 -7.32
C ALA A 75 -2.75 -6.83 -8.19
N VAL A 76 -1.55 -6.98 -7.59
CA VAL A 76 -0.29 -7.08 -8.33
C VAL A 76 -0.29 -8.26 -9.30
N LYS A 77 -0.69 -9.45 -8.84
CA LYS A 77 -0.79 -10.65 -9.69
C LYS A 77 -1.77 -10.43 -10.84
N ALA A 78 -2.96 -9.88 -10.55
CA ALA A 78 -3.98 -9.61 -11.55
C ALA A 78 -3.50 -8.59 -12.60
N LEU A 79 -2.81 -7.51 -12.18
CA LEU A 79 -2.26 -6.51 -13.08
C LEU A 79 -1.20 -7.10 -14.03
N ASN A 80 -0.34 -7.99 -13.53
CA ASN A 80 0.67 -8.66 -14.36
C ASN A 80 0.03 -9.57 -15.41
N VAL A 81 -0.95 -10.38 -15.03
CA VAL A 81 -1.73 -11.21 -15.98
C VAL A 81 -2.42 -10.34 -17.04
N LEU A 82 -3.03 -9.25 -16.60
CA LEU A 82 -3.77 -8.34 -17.48
C LEU A 82 -2.86 -7.67 -18.51
N ARG A 83 -1.64 -7.30 -18.13
CA ARG A 83 -0.66 -6.74 -19.07
C ARG A 83 -0.31 -7.72 -20.19
N GLY A 84 -0.14 -9.00 -19.89
CA GLY A 84 0.04 -10.03 -20.91
C GLY A 84 -1.16 -10.13 -21.85
N ARG A 85 -2.38 -10.08 -21.33
CA ARG A 85 -3.61 -10.08 -22.14
C ARG A 85 -3.72 -8.83 -23.03
N LEU A 86 -3.34 -7.68 -22.51
CA LEU A 86 -3.31 -6.43 -23.30
C LEU A 86 -2.29 -6.50 -24.43
N ALA A 87 -1.09 -7.06 -24.19
CA ALA A 87 -0.09 -7.26 -25.23
C ALA A 87 -0.62 -8.17 -26.36
N GLN A 88 -1.25 -9.29 -26.01
CA GLN A 88 -1.87 -10.20 -26.96
C GLN A 88 -2.97 -9.51 -27.77
N ALA A 89 -3.90 -8.83 -27.10
CA ALA A 89 -5.02 -8.15 -27.73
C ALA A 89 -4.58 -6.97 -28.63
N ALA A 90 -3.49 -6.29 -28.28
CA ALA A 90 -2.91 -5.22 -29.10
C ALA A 90 -2.28 -5.75 -30.41
N GLY A 91 -1.75 -6.98 -30.40
CA GLY A 91 -1.17 -7.64 -31.56
C GLY A 91 -2.19 -8.36 -32.46
N ASP A 92 -3.43 -8.54 -32.02
CA ASP A 92 -4.48 -9.25 -32.75
C ASP A 92 -5.45 -8.25 -33.41
N ALA A 93 -5.34 -8.11 -34.72
CA ALA A 93 -6.21 -7.23 -35.51
C ALA A 93 -7.71 -7.60 -35.43
N ASN A 94 -8.05 -8.82 -35.02
CA ASN A 94 -9.43 -9.27 -34.86
C ASN A 94 -10.00 -8.98 -33.47
N THR A 95 -9.20 -8.47 -32.52
CA THR A 95 -9.71 -8.11 -31.21
C THR A 95 -10.72 -6.97 -31.30
N PRO A 96 -12.00 -7.19 -30.94
CA PRO A 96 -13.02 -6.13 -31.05
C PRO A 96 -12.68 -4.96 -30.10
N PRO A 97 -12.96 -3.71 -30.51
CA PRO A 97 -12.67 -2.52 -29.68
C PRO A 97 -13.25 -2.58 -28.26
N TYR A 98 -14.44 -3.13 -28.09
CA TYR A 98 -15.07 -3.24 -26.77
C TYR A 98 -14.33 -4.23 -25.83
N VAL A 99 -13.73 -5.29 -26.37
CA VAL A 99 -12.89 -6.23 -25.62
C VAL A 99 -11.62 -5.52 -25.16
N TYR A 100 -10.93 -4.87 -26.09
CA TYR A 100 -9.72 -4.12 -25.76
C TYR A 100 -9.97 -3.00 -24.76
N THR A 101 -11.05 -2.24 -24.95
CA THR A 101 -11.46 -1.19 -23.99
C THR A 101 -11.81 -1.76 -22.63
N GLY A 102 -12.45 -2.93 -22.55
CA GLY A 102 -12.71 -3.65 -21.31
C GLY A 102 -11.41 -3.98 -20.55
N LEU A 103 -10.39 -4.51 -21.24
CA LEU A 103 -9.07 -4.76 -20.67
C LEU A 103 -8.39 -3.47 -20.18
N LYS A 104 -8.55 -2.35 -20.89
CA LYS A 104 -8.00 -1.04 -20.48
C LYS A 104 -8.68 -0.48 -19.24
N ARG A 105 -9.98 -0.65 -19.10
CA ARG A 105 -10.72 -0.28 -17.89
C ARG A 105 -10.26 -1.10 -16.68
N GLU A 106 -10.10 -2.42 -16.87
CA GLU A 106 -9.55 -3.29 -15.83
C GLU A 106 -8.10 -2.93 -15.50
N GLN A 107 -7.27 -2.54 -16.47
CA GLN A 107 -5.92 -2.07 -16.21
C GLN A 107 -5.92 -0.82 -15.33
N LEU A 108 -6.81 0.13 -15.58
CA LEU A 108 -6.95 1.34 -14.76
C LEU A 108 -7.28 0.96 -13.31
N LEU A 109 -8.28 0.10 -13.13
CA LEU A 109 -8.71 -0.38 -11.82
C LEU A 109 -7.58 -1.08 -11.06
N ARG A 110 -6.88 -2.04 -11.70
CA ARG A 110 -5.79 -2.78 -11.05
C ARG A 110 -4.56 -1.92 -10.77
N THR A 111 -4.24 -0.98 -11.67
CA THR A 111 -3.15 -0.03 -11.45
C THR A 111 -3.46 0.86 -10.24
N GLY A 112 -4.66 1.41 -10.16
CA GLY A 112 -5.10 2.19 -9.01
C GLY A 112 -5.06 1.38 -7.72
N SER A 113 -5.56 0.13 -7.73
CA SER A 113 -5.49 -0.76 -6.58
C SER A 113 -4.05 -0.96 -6.09
N VAL A 114 -3.12 -1.28 -6.99
CA VAL A 114 -1.69 -1.47 -6.63
C VAL A 114 -1.12 -0.19 -6.01
N VAL A 115 -1.26 0.94 -6.69
CA VAL A 115 -0.66 2.21 -6.24
C VAL A 115 -1.26 2.68 -4.91
N LEU A 116 -2.59 2.61 -4.76
CA LEU A 116 -3.27 3.10 -3.55
C LEU A 116 -2.94 2.23 -2.34
N HIS A 117 -2.84 0.90 -2.48
CA HIS A 117 -2.39 0.03 -1.40
C HIS A 117 -0.93 0.29 -1.01
N GLU A 118 -0.03 0.48 -1.98
CA GLU A 118 1.37 0.84 -1.69
C GLU A 118 1.46 2.15 -0.90
N GLN A 119 0.66 3.15 -1.28
CA GLN A 119 0.60 4.43 -0.55
C GLN A 119 -0.04 4.27 0.83
N TYR A 120 -1.10 3.48 0.97
CA TYR A 120 -1.75 3.18 2.23
C TYR A 120 -0.78 2.53 3.23
N PHE A 121 -0.10 1.45 2.83
CA PHE A 121 0.87 0.80 3.71
C PHE A 121 2.07 1.71 4.03
N ALA A 122 2.52 2.50 3.08
CA ALA A 122 3.61 3.47 3.32
C ALA A 122 3.20 4.63 4.26
N ASN A 123 1.90 4.86 4.47
CA ASN A 123 1.42 5.83 5.45
C ASN A 123 1.41 5.32 6.89
N LEU A 124 1.56 4.00 7.10
CA LEU A 124 1.49 3.38 8.42
C LEU A 124 2.88 3.16 9.03
N GLY A 125 2.92 2.81 10.31
CA GLY A 125 4.14 2.51 11.06
C GLY A 125 4.83 3.73 11.67
N GLY A 126 4.14 4.87 11.77
CA GLY A 126 4.57 6.05 12.51
C GLY A 126 3.94 6.15 13.89
N ASP A 127 4.10 7.31 14.52
CA ASP A 127 3.56 7.64 15.86
C ASP A 127 2.34 8.59 15.82
N GLY A 128 1.86 8.91 14.61
CA GLY A 128 0.72 9.80 14.38
C GLY A 128 0.98 11.29 14.64
N LYS A 129 2.20 11.68 15.04
CA LYS A 129 2.51 13.06 15.44
C LYS A 129 3.05 13.87 14.27
N ALA A 130 2.21 14.74 13.73
CA ALA A 130 2.62 15.64 12.66
C ALA A 130 3.67 16.65 13.13
N PRO A 131 4.86 16.73 12.48
CA PRO A 131 5.83 17.78 12.72
C PRO A 131 5.27 19.19 12.45
N ALA A 132 5.82 20.21 13.12
CA ALA A 132 5.30 21.56 13.05
C ALA A 132 5.32 22.17 11.63
N ASP A 133 6.34 21.86 10.84
CA ASP A 133 6.46 22.30 9.44
C ASP A 133 5.39 21.68 8.55
N LEU A 134 5.07 20.40 8.73
CA LEU A 134 4.00 19.73 7.98
C LEU A 134 2.60 20.24 8.40
N ARG A 135 2.40 20.51 9.70
CA ARG A 135 1.18 21.17 10.18
C ARG A 135 0.99 22.53 9.53
N THR A 136 2.06 23.33 9.43
CA THR A 136 2.04 24.62 8.75
C THR A 136 1.72 24.48 7.27
N ARG A 137 2.30 23.48 6.61
CA ARG A 137 2.07 23.22 5.19
C ARG A 137 0.62 22.82 4.90
N LEU A 138 0.03 21.97 5.75
CA LEU A 138 -1.39 21.63 5.67
C LEU A 138 -2.27 22.87 5.94
N ALA A 139 -1.94 23.64 6.97
CA ALA A 139 -2.68 24.85 7.29
C ALA A 139 -2.71 25.88 6.15
N ALA A 140 -1.66 25.94 5.33
CA ALA A 140 -1.62 26.83 4.17
C ALA A 140 -2.72 26.53 3.12
N SER A 141 -3.12 25.26 2.97
CA SER A 141 -4.18 24.88 2.03
C SER A 141 -5.58 24.84 2.68
N PHE A 142 -5.66 24.51 3.98
CA PHE A 142 -6.94 24.24 4.66
C PHE A 142 -7.32 25.28 5.72
N GLY A 143 -6.47 26.30 5.95
CA GLY A 143 -6.67 27.31 7.00
C GLY A 143 -6.11 26.87 8.37
N SER A 144 -6.19 25.59 8.73
CA SER A 144 -5.53 25.00 9.89
C SER A 144 -5.29 23.49 9.68
N TYR A 145 -4.39 22.91 10.49
CA TYR A 145 -4.22 21.47 10.55
C TYR A 145 -5.51 20.75 10.95
N ASP A 146 -6.19 21.27 11.95
CA ASP A 146 -7.43 20.68 12.47
C ASP A 146 -8.57 20.75 11.45
N ALA A 147 -8.62 21.78 10.62
CA ALA A 147 -9.57 21.88 9.52
C ALA A 147 -9.32 20.80 8.46
N TRP A 148 -8.04 20.58 8.08
CA TRP A 148 -7.65 19.50 7.19
C TRP A 148 -8.09 18.13 7.73
N GLU A 149 -7.72 17.82 8.97
CA GLU A 149 -8.02 16.52 9.58
C GLU A 149 -9.54 16.30 9.72
N THR A 150 -10.27 17.35 10.11
CA THR A 150 -11.74 17.33 10.22
C THR A 150 -12.38 16.99 8.88
N GLU A 151 -11.95 17.61 7.79
CA GLU A 151 -12.47 17.34 6.44
C GLU A 151 -12.11 15.91 5.99
N PHE A 152 -10.85 15.50 6.16
CA PHE A 152 -10.40 14.15 5.82
C PHE A 152 -11.24 13.06 6.51
N ARG A 153 -11.48 13.23 7.82
CA ARG A 153 -12.33 12.33 8.61
C ARG A 153 -13.79 12.33 8.16
N LYS A 154 -14.34 13.48 7.80
CA LYS A 154 -15.72 13.57 7.25
C LYS A 154 -15.87 12.79 5.95
N ILE A 155 -14.88 12.88 5.07
CA ILE A 155 -14.85 12.10 3.82
C ILE A 155 -14.79 10.60 4.13
N ALA A 156 -13.92 10.19 5.05
CA ALA A 156 -13.80 8.80 5.48
C ALA A 156 -15.13 8.25 6.01
N MET A 157 -15.80 9.00 6.87
CA MET A 157 -17.11 8.60 7.41
C MET A 157 -18.21 8.56 6.34
N GLY A 158 -18.10 9.37 5.29
CA GLY A 158 -18.99 9.29 4.12
C GLY A 158 -18.83 8.01 3.30
N LEU A 159 -17.71 7.29 3.46
CA LEU A 159 -17.42 6.00 2.81
C LEU A 159 -17.68 4.78 3.71
N ALA A 160 -18.01 4.99 4.99
CA ALA A 160 -18.07 3.93 6.00
C ALA A 160 -19.16 2.87 5.76
N GLY A 161 -20.18 3.17 4.98
CA GLY A 161 -21.25 2.23 4.61
C GLY A 161 -21.08 1.59 3.23
N GLY A 162 -19.91 1.71 2.63
CA GLY A 162 -19.63 1.22 1.29
C GLY A 162 -18.17 0.85 1.11
N SER A 163 -17.56 1.40 0.07
CA SER A 163 -16.15 1.21 -0.26
C SER A 163 -15.58 2.48 -0.88
N GLY A 164 -14.27 2.58 -0.91
CA GLY A 164 -13.56 3.67 -1.55
C GLY A 164 -12.29 4.08 -0.81
N TRP A 165 -11.78 5.24 -1.16
CA TRP A 165 -10.53 5.77 -0.63
C TRP A 165 -10.69 7.23 -0.26
N VAL A 166 -10.00 7.64 0.79
CA VAL A 166 -9.75 9.07 1.05
C VAL A 166 -8.31 9.36 0.69
N MET A 167 -8.09 10.43 -0.03
CA MET A 167 -6.74 10.83 -0.43
C MET A 167 -6.51 12.31 -0.14
N LEU A 168 -5.50 12.62 0.67
CA LEU A 168 -4.86 13.93 0.59
C LEU A 168 -3.96 13.91 -0.63
N GLY A 169 -4.21 14.77 -1.58
CA GLY A 169 -3.44 14.87 -2.81
C GLY A 169 -2.82 16.25 -3.00
N TYR A 170 -1.65 16.30 -3.66
CA TYR A 170 -1.07 17.54 -4.14
C TYR A 170 -1.54 17.79 -5.57
N ASN A 171 -2.34 18.82 -5.77
CA ASN A 171 -2.81 19.25 -7.08
C ASN A 171 -1.69 19.98 -7.82
N GLU A 172 -1.16 19.36 -8.87
CA GLU A 172 -0.04 19.88 -9.65
C GLU A 172 -0.38 21.15 -10.45
N GLN A 173 -1.65 21.35 -10.77
CA GLN A 173 -2.10 22.52 -11.50
C GLN A 173 -2.29 23.72 -10.57
N LEU A 174 -2.97 23.51 -9.44
CA LEU A 174 -3.30 24.57 -8.48
C LEU A 174 -2.18 24.82 -7.47
N LYS A 175 -1.20 23.90 -7.37
CA LYS A 175 -0.06 23.98 -6.43
C LYS A 175 -0.49 24.03 -4.96
N LEU A 176 -1.55 23.29 -4.63
CA LEU A 176 -2.09 23.21 -3.27
C LEU A 176 -2.49 21.77 -2.92
N LEU A 177 -2.77 21.55 -1.64
CA LEU A 177 -3.24 20.26 -1.11
C LEU A 177 -4.77 20.26 -1.06
N GLU A 178 -5.37 19.14 -1.45
CA GLU A 178 -6.82 18.91 -1.42
C GLU A 178 -7.12 17.52 -0.87
N ASN A 179 -8.20 17.39 -0.10
CA ASN A 179 -8.74 16.08 0.25
C ASN A 179 -9.73 15.61 -0.83
N HIS A 180 -9.60 14.36 -1.23
CA HIS A 180 -10.43 13.76 -2.28
C HIS A 180 -11.19 12.56 -1.76
N TRP A 181 -12.45 12.46 -2.16
CA TRP A 181 -13.28 11.28 -2.09
C TRP A 181 -13.12 10.48 -3.37
N MET A 182 -12.90 9.17 -3.26
CA MET A 182 -12.74 8.29 -4.41
C MET A 182 -13.61 7.04 -4.23
N ALA A 183 -14.52 6.79 -5.18
CA ALA A 183 -15.48 5.70 -5.12
C ALA A 183 -14.83 4.30 -5.21
N ASP A 184 -13.75 4.22 -5.98
CA ASP A 184 -13.03 2.97 -6.23
C ASP A 184 -11.56 3.24 -6.60
N HIS A 185 -10.86 2.18 -6.98
CA HIS A 185 -9.44 2.25 -7.37
C HIS A 185 -9.19 3.03 -8.68
N ALA A 186 -10.20 3.29 -9.50
CA ALA A 186 -10.06 3.91 -10.82
C ALA A 186 -10.42 5.41 -10.82
N THR A 187 -10.86 5.97 -9.69
CA THR A 187 -11.41 7.32 -9.61
C THR A 187 -10.43 8.35 -9.04
N ALA A 188 -9.12 8.08 -9.11
CA ALA A 188 -8.12 9.07 -8.70
C ALA A 188 -8.21 10.33 -9.56
N PRO A 189 -8.17 11.55 -8.95
CA PRO A 189 -8.25 12.79 -9.69
C PRO A 189 -7.04 13.00 -10.58
N ALA A 190 -7.26 13.56 -11.75
CA ALA A 190 -6.20 13.90 -12.69
C ALA A 190 -5.27 14.97 -12.10
N TYR A 191 -4.00 14.98 -12.52
CA TYR A 191 -3.00 15.96 -12.09
C TYR A 191 -2.76 16.01 -10.56
N THR A 192 -3.06 14.93 -9.85
CA THR A 192 -2.94 14.90 -8.39
C THR A 192 -1.98 13.79 -7.96
N LYS A 193 -0.99 14.14 -7.14
CA LYS A 193 -0.07 13.18 -6.52
C LYS A 193 -0.60 12.75 -5.16
N PRO A 194 -0.73 11.45 -4.87
CA PRO A 194 -1.10 10.96 -3.56
C PRO A 194 -0.07 11.36 -2.49
N VAL A 195 -0.53 11.94 -1.40
CA VAL A 195 0.28 12.31 -0.23
C VAL A 195 -0.07 11.44 0.98
N ILE A 196 -1.35 11.38 1.35
CA ILE A 196 -1.90 10.46 2.35
C ILE A 196 -3.05 9.71 1.70
N VAL A 197 -3.09 8.39 1.89
CA VAL A 197 -4.14 7.53 1.34
C VAL A 197 -4.70 6.68 2.47
N LEU A 198 -6.01 6.70 2.64
CA LEU A 198 -6.76 5.86 3.59
C LEU A 198 -7.69 4.93 2.82
N ASP A 199 -7.56 3.64 3.09
CA ASP A 199 -8.44 2.61 2.55
C ASP A 199 -9.72 2.52 3.38
N MET A 200 -10.87 2.73 2.76
CA MET A 200 -12.19 2.62 3.40
C MET A 200 -13.01 1.42 2.89
N TYR A 201 -12.37 0.48 2.19
CA TYR A 201 -12.98 -0.82 1.93
C TYR A 201 -13.07 -1.64 3.22
N GLU A 202 -14.10 -2.44 3.37
CA GLU A 202 -14.32 -3.26 4.58
C GLU A 202 -13.15 -4.20 4.90
N HIS A 203 -12.43 -4.69 3.88
CA HIS A 203 -11.24 -5.53 4.12
C HIS A 203 -10.11 -4.81 4.88
N ALA A 204 -10.10 -3.48 4.88
CA ALA A 204 -9.11 -2.69 5.61
C ALA A 204 -9.40 -2.57 7.11
N PHE A 205 -10.64 -2.88 7.57
CA PHE A 205 -10.99 -2.65 8.97
C PHE A 205 -11.99 -3.66 9.58
N HIS A 206 -12.78 -4.35 8.76
CA HIS A 206 -13.91 -5.13 9.28
C HIS A 206 -13.48 -6.27 10.22
N LEU A 207 -12.29 -6.85 10.00
CA LEU A 207 -11.78 -7.93 10.84
C LEU A 207 -11.57 -7.49 12.30
N ASP A 208 -11.14 -6.25 12.53
CA ASP A 208 -10.83 -5.72 13.87
C ASP A 208 -11.98 -4.89 14.45
N TYR A 209 -12.73 -4.21 13.60
CA TYR A 209 -13.68 -3.17 14.02
C TYR A 209 -15.12 -3.46 13.63
N GLY A 210 -15.38 -4.50 12.82
CA GLY A 210 -16.72 -4.71 12.27
C GLY A 210 -17.22 -3.44 11.59
N ALA A 211 -18.41 -2.97 11.92
CA ALA A 211 -18.99 -1.74 11.38
C ALA A 211 -18.49 -0.43 12.06
N ALA A 212 -17.58 -0.51 13.05
CA ALA A 212 -17.12 0.67 13.79
C ALA A 212 -16.01 1.43 13.05
N ALA A 213 -16.26 1.86 11.81
CA ALA A 213 -15.31 2.53 10.94
C ALA A 213 -14.64 3.76 11.56
N ALA A 214 -15.33 4.50 12.43
CA ALA A 214 -14.73 5.66 13.13
C ALA A 214 -13.51 5.26 13.98
N LYS A 215 -13.56 4.11 14.67
CA LYS A 215 -12.43 3.61 15.46
C LYS A 215 -11.25 3.18 14.58
N TYR A 216 -11.52 2.65 13.40
CA TYR A 216 -10.49 2.36 12.41
C TYR A 216 -9.81 3.63 11.92
N VAL A 217 -10.57 4.68 11.62
CA VAL A 217 -10.00 5.98 11.21
C VAL A 217 -9.11 6.54 12.33
N ASP A 218 -9.50 6.42 13.60
CA ASP A 218 -8.66 6.82 14.74
C ASP A 218 -7.36 6.01 14.79
N ALA A 219 -7.43 4.69 14.61
CA ALA A 219 -6.25 3.83 14.56
C ALA A 219 -5.34 4.18 13.38
N PHE A 220 -5.88 4.52 12.21
CA PHE A 220 -5.09 4.99 11.07
C PHE A 220 -4.29 6.24 11.44
N PHE A 221 -4.92 7.27 12.01
CA PHE A 221 -4.24 8.50 12.42
C PHE A 221 -3.20 8.25 13.52
N THR A 222 -3.46 7.33 14.45
CA THR A 222 -2.50 6.95 15.51
C THR A 222 -1.22 6.34 14.95
N ASN A 223 -1.29 5.66 13.82
CA ASN A 223 -0.15 4.99 13.18
C ASN A 223 0.41 5.77 11.97
N LEU A 224 -0.06 6.99 11.71
CA LEU A 224 0.34 7.75 10.53
C LEU A 224 1.85 8.07 10.56
N ASN A 225 2.54 7.69 9.49
CA ASN A 225 3.98 7.88 9.31
C ASN A 225 4.26 9.22 8.62
N TRP A 226 4.46 10.26 9.40
CA TRP A 226 4.72 11.60 8.91
C TRP A 226 6.04 11.77 8.17
N ASP A 227 7.06 10.96 8.47
CA ASP A 227 8.31 10.94 7.70
C ASP A 227 8.09 10.45 6.26
N SER A 228 7.19 9.49 6.10
CA SER A 228 6.78 9.01 4.77
C SER A 228 5.94 10.05 4.03
N VAL A 229 5.06 10.77 4.72
CA VAL A 229 4.27 11.88 4.18
C VAL A 229 5.17 13.03 3.72
N ALA A 230 6.17 13.42 4.53
CA ALA A 230 7.11 14.48 4.20
C ALA A 230 7.85 14.26 2.87
N LYS A 231 8.17 13.00 2.55
CA LYS A 231 8.87 12.65 1.29
C LYS A 231 8.02 12.84 0.03
N ARG A 232 6.71 13.04 0.17
CA ARG A 232 5.76 13.19 -0.95
C ARG A 232 5.28 14.63 -1.12
N LEU A 233 5.58 15.46 -0.14
CA LEU A 233 5.29 16.90 -0.12
C LEU A 233 6.48 17.72 -0.61
#